data_2c883862919bf9273affa794bf488ad7
#
_entry.id   2c883862919bf9273affa794bf488ad7
#
_cell.length_a   1.000
_cell.length_b   1.000
_cell.length_c   1.000
_cell.angle_alpha   90.00
_cell.angle_beta   90.00
_cell.angle_gamma   90.00
#
_symmetry.space_group_name_H-M   'P 1'
#
loop_
_entity.id
_entity.type
_entity.pdbx_description
1 polymer ?
#
loop_
_entity_poly.entity_id
_entity_poly.type
_entity_poly.pdbx_seq_one_letter_code
_entity_poly.pdbx_strand_id
1 'polypeptide(L)'
;MTHESAHTTCVAQSGAMSLFRVSLTAVDPRDSTKAAPGVEALVDTGAELSWLPASALTECGIVPVRKRSFRTATGQVVLRDTGYAILRAEGFETIDEIVFGESGDLSILGVRTLEGFGATVDPVAHRLIACSTIVAAA
;
A
#
# COMPACT_ATOMS: atom_id res chain seq x y z
N MET A 1 11.47 -28.14 -5.18
CA MET A 1 11.27 -27.41 -5.00
C MET A 1 11.11 -26.54 -4.70
N THR A 2 10.91 -26.15 -4.67
CA THR A 2 10.42 -25.35 -4.31
C THR A 2 10.77 -24.16 -4.54
N HIS A 3 11.16 -23.73 -5.18
CA HIS A 3 11.31 -22.66 -5.36
C HIS A 3 10.63 -21.74 -5.78
N GLU A 4 10.41 -22.01 -6.50
CA GLU A 4 9.40 -21.09 -6.78
C GLU A 4 8.64 -20.70 -5.53
N SER A 5 8.82 -21.41 -4.53
CA SER A 5 8.24 -21.01 -3.24
C SER A 5 8.81 -19.70 -2.74
N ALA A 6 10.06 -19.38 -3.08
CA ALA A 6 10.60 -18.07 -2.72
C ALA A 6 9.85 -16.96 -3.41
N HIS A 7 9.48 -17.15 -4.67
CA HIS A 7 8.67 -16.19 -5.38
C HIS A 7 7.33 -16.00 -4.69
N THR A 8 6.70 -17.10 -4.29
CA THR A 8 5.41 -17.05 -3.65
C THR A 8 5.44 -16.27 -2.34
N THR A 9 6.53 -16.38 -1.58
CA THR A 9 6.60 -15.69 -0.30
C THR A 9 6.69 -14.18 -0.44
N CYS A 10 7.02 -13.68 -1.62
CA CYS A 10 7.11 -12.24 -1.84
C CYS A 10 5.85 -11.66 -2.46
N VAL A 11 4.85 -12.48 -2.70
CA VAL A 11 3.57 -12.05 -3.24
C VAL A 11 2.50 -12.23 -2.19
N ALA A 12 1.70 -11.18 -1.98
CA ALA A 12 0.62 -11.26 -1.00
C ALA A 12 -0.36 -12.36 -1.36
N GLN A 13 -0.82 -13.08 -0.37
CA GLN A 13 -1.74 -14.19 -0.56
C GLN A 13 -3.15 -13.65 -0.74
N SER A 14 -3.70 -13.82 -1.93
CA SER A 14 -5.02 -13.26 -2.22
C SER A 14 -6.13 -13.90 -1.40
N GLY A 15 -5.94 -15.13 -0.95
CA GLY A 15 -6.96 -15.80 -0.14
C GLY A 15 -6.88 -15.50 1.33
N ALA A 16 -5.83 -14.83 1.76
CA ALA A 16 -5.65 -14.56 3.18
C ALA A 16 -6.48 -13.34 3.56
N MET A 17 -7.59 -13.58 4.23
CA MET A 17 -8.47 -12.51 4.68
C MET A 17 -8.03 -12.01 6.05
N SER A 18 -6.79 -11.59 6.14
CA SER A 18 -6.27 -11.08 7.38
C SER A 18 -6.70 -9.63 7.53
N LEU A 19 -7.59 -9.37 8.46
CA LEU A 19 -8.12 -8.03 8.67
C LEU A 19 -7.37 -7.37 9.80
N PHE A 20 -6.18 -6.89 9.50
CA PHE A 20 -5.42 -6.12 10.49
C PHE A 20 -4.96 -4.81 9.89
N ARG A 21 -4.61 -3.89 10.75
CA ARG A 21 -4.20 -2.56 10.35
C ARG A 21 -2.76 -2.32 10.72
N VAL A 22 -2.11 -1.50 9.92
CA VAL A 22 -0.77 -1.00 10.20
C VAL A 22 -0.80 0.52 10.10
N SER A 23 0.14 1.17 10.78
CA SER A 23 0.29 2.60 10.62
C SER A 23 1.05 2.88 9.33
N LEU A 24 0.39 3.54 8.39
CA LEU A 24 0.96 3.85 7.08
C LEU A 24 1.22 5.35 7.01
N THR A 25 2.45 5.72 6.67
CA THR A 25 2.87 7.11 6.58
C THR A 25 3.25 7.44 5.15
N ALA A 26 2.79 8.58 4.66
CA ALA A 26 3.19 9.10 3.36
C ALA A 26 4.17 10.24 3.54
N VAL A 27 5.19 10.27 2.69
CA VAL A 27 6.22 11.32 2.71
C VAL A 27 6.35 11.86 1.30
N ASP A 28 6.50 13.18 1.20
CA ASP A 28 6.69 13.85 -0.09
C ASP A 28 8.05 13.41 -0.66
N PRO A 29 8.07 12.78 -1.85
CA PRO A 29 9.36 12.34 -2.43
C PRO A 29 10.30 13.50 -2.75
N ARG A 30 9.78 14.73 -2.87
CA ARG A 30 10.59 15.90 -3.18
C ARG A 30 11.14 16.56 -1.92
N ASP A 31 10.58 16.25 -0.76
CA ASP A 31 10.98 16.88 0.49
C ASP A 31 10.66 15.95 1.66
N SER A 32 11.64 15.17 2.08
CA SER A 32 11.44 14.16 3.10
C SER A 32 11.12 14.72 4.48
N THR A 33 11.21 16.03 4.66
CA THR A 33 10.77 16.65 5.91
C THR A 33 9.26 16.79 5.99
N LYS A 34 8.56 16.61 4.86
CA LYS A 34 7.12 16.71 4.79
C LYS A 34 6.50 15.32 4.83
N ALA A 35 6.11 14.91 6.00
CA ALA A 35 5.50 13.60 6.23
C ALA A 35 4.13 13.79 6.85
N ALA A 36 3.16 13.01 6.39
CA ALA A 36 1.85 12.97 7.01
C ALA A 36 1.93 12.16 8.31
N PRO A 37 1.08 12.47 9.30
CA PRO A 37 0.97 11.58 10.46
C PRO A 37 0.59 10.18 10.00
N GLY A 38 0.99 9.16 10.77
CA GLY A 38 0.62 7.80 10.46
C GLY A 38 -0.89 7.61 10.50
N VAL A 39 -1.41 6.91 9.50
CA VAL A 39 -2.82 6.60 9.39
C VAL A 39 -2.99 5.10 9.50
N GLU A 40 -3.95 4.67 10.32
CA GLU A 40 -4.25 3.25 10.42
C GLU A 40 -4.87 2.76 9.12
N ALA A 41 -4.13 1.94 8.40
CA ALA A 41 -4.56 1.41 7.11
C ALA A 41 -4.81 -0.08 7.19
N LEU A 42 -5.89 -0.53 6.59
CA LEU A 42 -6.22 -1.94 6.51
C LEU A 42 -5.30 -2.60 5.48
N VAL A 43 -4.64 -3.68 5.86
CA VAL A 43 -3.83 -4.46 4.93
C VAL A 43 -4.78 -5.26 4.06
N ASP A 44 -4.80 -4.97 2.77
CA ASP A 44 -5.75 -5.57 1.84
C ASP A 44 -5.03 -6.06 0.59
N THR A 45 -4.75 -7.36 0.56
CA THR A 45 -4.03 -7.97 -0.56
C THR A 45 -4.88 -8.08 -1.82
N GLY A 46 -6.18 -7.79 -1.72
CA GLY A 46 -7.05 -7.71 -2.88
C GLY A 46 -7.06 -6.35 -3.55
N ALA A 47 -6.50 -5.34 -2.90
CA ALA A 47 -6.40 -4.00 -3.50
C ALA A 47 -5.04 -3.84 -4.17
N GLU A 48 -5.04 -3.31 -5.37
CA GLU A 48 -3.78 -3.09 -6.09
C GLU A 48 -3.00 -1.93 -5.51
N LEU A 49 -3.63 -0.78 -5.34
CA LEU A 49 -2.99 0.44 -4.85
C LEU A 49 -3.35 0.70 -3.40
N SER A 50 -2.48 1.44 -2.73
CA SER A 50 -2.75 1.92 -1.38
C SER A 50 -3.57 3.20 -1.43
N TRP A 51 -4.38 3.42 -0.39
CA TRP A 51 -5.29 4.56 -0.28
C TRP A 51 -5.07 5.23 1.06
N LEU A 52 -4.89 6.54 1.03
CA LEU A 52 -4.86 7.35 2.24
C LEU A 52 -5.80 8.53 2.07
N PRO A 53 -6.27 9.14 3.16
CA PRO A 53 -7.16 10.30 3.03
C PRO A 53 -6.49 11.41 2.24
N ALA A 54 -7.26 12.02 1.34
CA ALA A 54 -6.76 13.14 0.54
C ALA A 54 -6.20 14.25 1.41
N SER A 55 -6.85 14.51 2.56
CA SER A 55 -6.38 15.55 3.47
C SER A 55 -4.97 15.29 3.99
N ALA A 56 -4.68 14.04 4.33
CA ALA A 56 -3.35 13.68 4.83
C ALA A 56 -2.29 13.85 3.74
N LEU A 57 -2.60 13.45 2.52
CA LEU A 57 -1.67 13.57 1.40
C LEU A 57 -1.44 15.03 1.02
N THR A 58 -2.49 15.82 0.99
CA THR A 58 -2.39 17.23 0.67
C THR A 58 -1.57 17.97 1.72
N GLU A 59 -1.79 17.65 2.99
CA GLU A 59 -1.06 18.27 4.09
C GLU A 59 0.44 18.07 4.00
N CYS A 60 0.88 16.90 3.56
CA CYS A 60 2.31 16.66 3.45
C CYS A 60 2.90 17.05 2.09
N GLY A 61 2.10 17.67 1.22
CA GLY A 61 2.61 18.24 -0.02
C GLY A 61 2.52 17.32 -1.23
N ILE A 62 1.87 16.18 -1.11
CA ILE A 62 1.65 15.29 -2.25
C ILE A 62 0.60 15.92 -3.16
N VAL A 63 0.92 16.05 -4.44
CA VAL A 63 -0.03 16.62 -5.40
C VAL A 63 -0.56 15.53 -6.32
N PRO A 64 -1.85 15.62 -6.69
CA PRO A 64 -2.41 14.66 -7.65
C PRO A 64 -1.74 14.84 -9.01
N VAL A 65 -1.50 13.71 -9.69
CA VAL A 65 -0.91 13.71 -11.03
C VAL A 65 -1.87 13.19 -12.08
N ARG A 66 -2.86 12.38 -11.69
CA ARG A 66 -3.87 11.91 -12.65
C ARG A 66 -5.09 11.37 -11.91
N LYS A 67 -6.16 11.16 -12.68
CA LYS A 67 -7.35 10.46 -12.17
C LYS A 67 -7.36 9.05 -12.70
N ARG A 68 -7.87 8.15 -11.89
CA ARG A 68 -8.04 6.75 -12.28
C ARG A 68 -9.39 6.24 -11.83
N SER A 69 -9.90 5.25 -12.56
CA SER A 69 -11.14 4.56 -12.20
C SER A 69 -10.81 3.34 -11.36
N PHE A 70 -11.57 3.13 -10.32
CA PHE A 70 -11.41 1.97 -9.45
C PHE A 70 -12.75 1.26 -9.32
N ARG A 71 -12.72 -0.07 -9.34
CA ARG A 71 -13.92 -0.86 -9.09
C ARG A 71 -13.89 -1.27 -7.62
N THR A 72 -14.94 -0.91 -6.90
CA THR A 72 -15.07 -1.26 -5.50
C THR A 72 -15.52 -2.71 -5.33
N ALA A 73 -15.48 -3.21 -4.10
CA ALA A 73 -15.90 -4.57 -3.81
C ALA A 73 -17.36 -4.84 -4.19
N THR A 74 -18.19 -3.80 -4.20
CA THR A 74 -19.60 -3.92 -4.60
C THR A 74 -19.80 -3.80 -6.09
N GLY A 75 -18.72 -3.64 -6.86
CA GLY A 75 -18.80 -3.50 -8.33
C GLY A 75 -19.00 -2.08 -8.81
N GLN A 76 -19.13 -1.13 -7.91
CA GLN A 76 -19.29 0.28 -8.27
C GLN A 76 -17.97 0.84 -8.78
N VAL A 77 -18.03 1.68 -9.81
CA VAL A 77 -16.84 2.35 -10.34
C VAL A 77 -16.77 3.76 -9.76
N VAL A 78 -15.62 4.11 -9.21
CA VAL A 78 -15.40 5.43 -8.65
C VAL A 78 -14.14 6.03 -9.27
N LEU A 79 -14.10 7.35 -9.35
CA LEU A 79 -12.94 8.10 -9.84
C LEU A 79 -12.21 8.71 -8.65
N ARG A 80 -10.89 8.56 -8.64
CA ARG A 80 -10.07 9.17 -7.58
C ARG A 80 -8.79 9.72 -8.20
N ASP A 81 -8.29 10.78 -7.57
CA ASP A 81 -6.96 11.28 -7.91
C ASP A 81 -5.90 10.35 -7.38
N THR A 82 -4.77 10.27 -8.08
CA THR A 82 -3.59 9.56 -7.58
C THR A 82 -2.37 10.45 -7.71
N GLY A 83 -1.38 10.18 -6.88
CA GLY A 83 -0.08 10.86 -6.92
C GLY A 83 0.98 9.88 -6.48
N TYR A 84 2.19 10.36 -6.24
CA TYR A 84 3.31 9.51 -5.85
C TYR A 84 3.84 9.95 -4.50
N ALA A 85 4.11 8.97 -3.65
CA ALA A 85 4.59 9.23 -2.31
C ALA A 85 5.59 8.17 -1.90
N ILE A 86 6.48 8.53 -0.98
CA ILE A 86 7.22 7.52 -0.23
C ILE A 86 6.25 6.99 0.82
N LEU A 87 6.07 5.69 0.86
CA LEU A 87 5.17 5.04 1.82
C LEU A 87 6.00 4.25 2.82
N ARG A 88 5.66 4.39 4.09
CA ARG A 88 6.38 3.73 5.18
C ARG A 88 5.41 3.03 6.11
N ALA A 89 5.73 1.80 6.49
CA ALA A 89 4.97 1.04 7.48
C ALA A 89 5.88 -0.01 8.09
N GLU A 90 5.87 -0.12 9.41
CA GLU A 90 6.59 -1.16 10.13
C GLU A 90 8.07 -1.28 9.74
N GLY A 91 8.71 -0.17 9.46
CA GLY A 91 10.12 -0.15 9.08
C GLY A 91 10.39 -0.37 7.61
N PHE A 92 9.38 -0.69 6.82
CA PHE A 92 9.51 -0.83 5.37
C PHE A 92 9.25 0.51 4.69
N GLU A 93 9.81 0.65 3.49
CA GLU A 93 9.67 1.89 2.73
C GLU A 93 9.69 1.58 1.24
N THR A 94 8.85 2.28 0.49
CA THR A 94 8.88 2.24 -0.98
C THR A 94 8.29 3.53 -1.53
N ILE A 95 8.57 3.83 -2.79
CA ILE A 95 7.89 4.90 -3.52
C ILE A 95 6.82 4.23 -4.38
N ASP A 96 5.59 4.71 -4.29
CA ASP A 96 4.51 4.10 -5.04
C ASP A 96 3.44 5.13 -5.35
N GLU A 97 2.57 4.75 -6.27
CA GLU A 97 1.37 5.53 -6.57
C GLU A 97 0.38 5.34 -5.42
N ILE A 98 -0.21 6.43 -4.98
CA ILE A 98 -1.12 6.46 -3.84
C ILE A 98 -2.44 7.11 -4.25
N VAL A 99 -3.55 6.52 -3.81
CA VAL A 99 -4.88 7.04 -4.12
C VAL A 99 -5.29 8.04 -3.06
N PHE A 100 -5.79 9.19 -3.52
CA PHE A 100 -6.36 10.22 -2.64
C PHE A 100 -7.77 9.81 -2.28
N GLY A 101 -7.93 9.22 -1.11
CA GLY A 101 -9.22 8.77 -0.62
C GLY A 101 -10.12 9.93 -0.24
N GLU A 102 -11.38 9.81 -0.61
CA GLU A 102 -12.39 10.79 -0.25
C GLU A 102 -13.11 10.38 1.03
N SER A 103 -13.95 11.28 1.53
CA SER A 103 -14.72 10.98 2.72
C SER A 103 -15.51 9.69 2.55
N GLY A 104 -15.38 8.78 3.52
CA GLY A 104 -16.02 7.49 3.46
C GLY A 104 -15.18 6.38 2.87
N ASP A 105 -14.08 6.70 2.21
CA ASP A 105 -13.17 5.67 1.70
C ASP A 105 -12.32 5.10 2.82
N LEU A 106 -12.02 3.81 2.72
CA LEU A 106 -11.11 3.17 3.67
C LEU A 106 -9.68 3.54 3.36
N SER A 107 -8.85 3.63 4.39
CA SER A 107 -7.39 3.68 4.23
C SER A 107 -6.90 2.25 4.07
N ILE A 108 -6.10 2.02 3.04
CA ILE A 108 -5.73 0.67 2.61
C ILE A 108 -4.25 0.62 2.29
N LEU A 109 -3.58 -0.44 2.75
CA LEU A 109 -2.26 -0.81 2.27
C LEU A 109 -2.45 -1.90 1.23
N GLY A 110 -2.17 -1.57 -0.03
CA GLY A 110 -2.42 -2.46 -1.15
C GLY A 110 -1.22 -3.32 -1.52
N VAL A 111 -1.45 -4.24 -2.47
CA VAL A 111 -0.45 -5.25 -2.82
C VAL A 111 0.79 -4.67 -3.48
N ARG A 112 0.63 -3.61 -4.30
CA ARG A 112 1.81 -3.01 -4.95
C ARG A 112 2.76 -2.40 -3.93
N THR A 113 2.22 -1.81 -2.87
CA THR A 113 3.06 -1.27 -1.80
C THR A 113 3.79 -2.40 -1.06
N LEU A 114 3.09 -3.51 -0.80
CA LEU A 114 3.73 -4.68 -0.18
C LEU A 114 4.87 -5.19 -1.04
N GLU A 115 4.65 -5.29 -2.33
CA GLU A 115 5.71 -5.72 -3.26
C GLU A 115 6.89 -4.76 -3.27
N GLY A 116 6.60 -3.46 -3.28
CA GLY A 116 7.64 -2.44 -3.22
C GLY A 116 8.45 -2.49 -1.93
N PHE A 117 7.79 -2.83 -0.83
CA PHE A 117 8.48 -3.03 0.46
C PHE A 117 9.39 -4.26 0.45
N GLY A 118 9.16 -5.20 -0.45
CA GLY A 118 9.77 -6.53 -0.34
C GLY A 118 9.22 -7.28 0.85
N ALA A 119 7.93 -7.13 1.13
CA ALA A 119 7.30 -7.68 2.31
C ALA A 119 6.11 -8.55 1.95
N THR A 120 5.77 -9.44 2.85
CA THR A 120 4.54 -10.22 2.77
C THR A 120 3.83 -10.13 4.12
N VAL A 121 2.64 -10.69 4.20
CA VAL A 121 1.79 -10.61 5.37
C VAL A 121 1.97 -11.85 6.24
N ASP A 122 2.12 -11.65 7.54
CA ASP A 122 2.01 -12.73 8.52
C ASP A 122 0.60 -12.63 9.11
N PRO A 123 -0.32 -13.50 8.67
CA PRO A 123 -1.71 -13.38 9.12
C PRO A 123 -1.93 -13.80 10.56
N VAL A 124 -1.00 -14.53 11.13
CA VAL A 124 -1.10 -14.99 12.51
C VAL A 124 -0.61 -13.90 13.46
N ALA A 125 0.55 -13.33 13.18
CA ALA A 125 1.12 -12.29 14.03
C ALA A 125 0.56 -10.91 13.72
N HIS A 126 -0.20 -10.75 12.65
CA HIS A 126 -0.77 -9.49 12.19
C HIS A 126 0.30 -8.43 11.98
N ARG A 127 1.31 -8.78 11.21
CA ARG A 127 2.40 -7.88 10.90
C ARG A 127 2.97 -8.18 9.52
N LEU A 128 3.79 -7.25 9.04
CA LEU A 128 4.51 -7.44 7.79
C LEU A 128 5.85 -8.09 8.09
N ILE A 129 6.27 -8.99 7.22
CA ILE A 129 7.57 -9.65 7.35
C ILE A 129 8.32 -9.50 6.04
N ALA A 130 9.65 -9.40 6.14
CA ALA A 130 10.49 -9.26 4.96
C ALA A 130 10.49 -10.55 4.16
N CYS A 131 10.48 -10.42 2.83
CA CYS A 131 10.70 -11.56 1.95
C CYS A 131 12.17 -11.94 2.02
N SER A 132 12.43 -13.24 2.11
CA SER A 132 13.79 -13.72 2.19
C SER A 132 14.52 -13.58 0.85
N THR A 133 13.80 -13.59 -0.25
CA THR A 133 14.38 -13.58 -1.58
C THR A 133 13.46 -12.86 -2.55
N ILE A 134 14.03 -12.04 -3.40
CA ILE A 134 13.29 -11.39 -4.48
C ILE A 134 13.71 -12.06 -5.78
N VAL A 135 12.73 -12.46 -6.58
CA VAL A 135 13.00 -13.13 -7.84
C VAL A 135 13.49 -12.09 -8.85
N ALA A 136 14.67 -12.28 -9.38
CA ALA A 136 15.19 -11.44 -10.45
C ALA A 136 14.50 -11.82 -11.75
N ALA A 137 14.46 -10.88 -12.68
CA ALA A 137 13.93 -11.16 -14.01
C ALA A 137 14.77 -12.25 -14.67
N ALA A 138 14.11 -13.16 -15.34
CA ALA A 138 14.80 -14.25 -16.03
C ALA A 138 15.39 -13.78 -17.35
#